data_41b544204a7233b5abe5a0a8baeaac10
#
_entry.id   41b544204a7233b5abe5a0a8baeaac10
#
_cell.length_a   1.000
_cell.length_b   1.000
_cell.length_c   1.000
_cell.angle_alpha   90.00
_cell.angle_beta   90.00
_cell.angle_gamma   90.00
#
_symmetry.space_group_name_H-M   'P 1'
#
loop_
_entity.id
_entity.type
_entity.pdbx_description
1 polymer ?
#
loop_
_entity_poly.entity_id
_entity_poly.type
_entity_poly.pdbx_seq_one_letter_code
_entity_poly.pdbx_strand_id
1 'polypeptide(L)'
;MVRYIGTKLIEAIPAQKDGEDGYKVVYPDGYNSWSPADVFERAYLPLSINTRLNTDKPSISQEMVDDVIAHTEVQTLGDKTTVVRAVLRNGFELVESSSCVSKENYSEELGAQICMKKIKDKVWFLLGFLLQTAVHGVKE
;
A
#
# COMPACT_ATOMS: atom_id res chain seq x y z
N MET A 1 10.16 -20.37 -21.81
CA MET A 1 9.13 -19.39 -21.37
C MET A 1 9.79 -18.27 -20.57
N VAL A 2 9.29 -17.06 -20.74
CA VAL A 2 9.74 -15.87 -20.02
C VAL A 2 8.61 -15.41 -19.10
N ARG A 3 8.95 -14.98 -17.89
CA ARG A 3 7.98 -14.40 -16.97
C ARG A 3 7.86 -12.91 -17.22
N TYR A 4 6.66 -12.38 -17.11
CA TYR A 4 6.37 -10.96 -17.24
C TYR A 4 5.70 -10.45 -15.97
N ILE A 5 5.95 -9.19 -15.65
CA ILE A 5 5.27 -8.50 -14.55
C ILE A 5 4.49 -7.32 -15.12
N GLY A 6 3.30 -7.09 -14.59
CA GLY A 6 2.48 -5.96 -14.99
C GLY A 6 1.39 -5.69 -13.97
N THR A 7 0.79 -4.51 -14.10
CA THR A 7 -0.34 -4.08 -13.28
C THR A 7 -1.38 -3.41 -14.16
N LYS A 8 -2.63 -3.36 -13.70
CA LYS A 8 -3.72 -2.72 -14.44
C LYS A 8 -4.79 -2.21 -13.47
N LEU A 9 -5.51 -1.19 -13.90
CA LEU A 9 -6.73 -0.75 -13.23
C LEU A 9 -7.89 -1.58 -13.76
N ILE A 10 -8.77 -1.97 -12.85
CA ILE A 10 -10.05 -2.64 -13.18
C ILE A 10 -11.16 -2.00 -12.35
N GLU A 11 -12.39 -2.25 -12.74
CA GLU A 11 -13.54 -1.94 -11.93
C GLU A 11 -14.17 -3.24 -11.46
N ALA A 12 -14.70 -3.26 -10.25
CA ALA A 12 -15.31 -4.46 -9.71
C ALA A 12 -16.39 -4.11 -8.70
N ILE A 13 -17.38 -4.99 -8.59
CA ILE A 13 -18.41 -4.92 -7.57
C ILE A 13 -18.56 -6.29 -6.92
N PRO A 14 -18.91 -6.33 -5.61
CA PRO A 14 -19.24 -7.60 -4.96
C PRO A 14 -20.38 -8.29 -5.70
N ALA A 15 -20.24 -9.58 -5.96
CA ALA A 15 -21.23 -10.39 -6.63
C ALA A 15 -21.07 -11.85 -6.26
N GLN A 16 -22.18 -12.49 -5.89
CA GLN A 16 -22.18 -13.93 -5.61
C GLN A 16 -22.35 -14.73 -6.89
N LYS A 17 -21.75 -15.90 -6.92
CA LYS A 17 -21.93 -16.88 -7.98
C LYS A 17 -22.12 -18.25 -7.33
N ASP A 18 -23.25 -18.89 -7.59
CA ASP A 18 -23.59 -20.21 -7.03
C ASP A 18 -23.45 -20.25 -5.49
N GLY A 19 -23.84 -19.15 -4.82
CA GLY A 19 -23.77 -19.01 -3.37
C GLY A 19 -22.40 -18.67 -2.83
N GLU A 20 -21.38 -18.53 -3.67
CA GLU A 20 -20.02 -18.15 -3.26
C GLU A 20 -19.80 -16.65 -3.40
N ASP A 21 -19.20 -16.04 -2.38
CA ASP A 21 -18.85 -14.62 -2.40
C ASP A 21 -17.69 -14.36 -3.36
N GLY A 22 -17.79 -13.27 -4.10
CA GLY A 22 -16.76 -12.87 -5.04
C GLY A 22 -17.03 -11.51 -5.62
N TYR A 23 -16.45 -11.26 -6.79
CA TYR A 23 -16.51 -9.97 -7.47
C TYR A 23 -16.76 -10.15 -8.94
N LYS A 24 -17.63 -9.31 -9.49
CA LYS A 24 -17.73 -9.12 -10.94
C LYS A 24 -16.68 -8.10 -11.34
N VAL A 25 -15.77 -8.50 -12.21
CA VAL A 25 -14.63 -7.67 -12.63
C VAL A 25 -14.86 -7.20 -14.06
N VAL A 26 -14.64 -5.91 -14.30
CA VAL A 26 -14.68 -5.30 -15.63
C VAL A 26 -13.28 -4.80 -15.96
N TYR A 27 -12.69 -5.35 -17.02
CA TYR A 27 -11.37 -4.98 -17.50
C TYR A 27 -11.42 -3.75 -18.41
N PRO A 28 -10.27 -3.07 -18.62
CA PRO A 28 -10.25 -1.85 -19.44
C PRO A 28 -10.78 -2.02 -20.87
N ASP A 29 -10.67 -3.23 -21.44
CA ASP A 29 -11.20 -3.55 -22.77
C ASP A 29 -12.70 -3.89 -22.79
N GLY A 30 -13.35 -3.85 -21.62
CA GLY A 30 -14.77 -4.16 -21.49
C GLY A 30 -15.08 -5.63 -21.20
N TYR A 31 -14.08 -6.50 -21.19
CA TYR A 31 -14.28 -7.91 -20.83
C TYR A 31 -14.72 -8.03 -19.38
N ASN A 32 -15.69 -8.91 -19.13
CA ASN A 32 -16.22 -9.18 -17.78
C ASN A 32 -15.82 -10.57 -17.33
N SER A 33 -15.53 -10.70 -16.04
CA SER A 33 -15.21 -11.97 -15.40
C SER A 33 -15.76 -11.97 -13.99
N TRP A 34 -15.86 -13.14 -13.39
CA TRP A 34 -16.17 -13.28 -11.97
C TRP A 34 -14.95 -13.92 -11.30
N SER A 35 -14.62 -13.44 -10.09
CA SER A 35 -13.50 -13.95 -9.30
C SER A 35 -13.97 -14.26 -7.88
N PRO A 36 -13.54 -15.40 -7.29
CA PRO A 36 -13.76 -15.63 -5.87
C PRO A 36 -13.15 -14.53 -5.02
N ALA A 37 -13.78 -14.24 -3.87
CA ALA A 37 -13.37 -13.11 -3.01
C ALA A 37 -11.90 -13.16 -2.60
N ASP A 38 -11.44 -14.34 -2.15
CA ASP A 38 -10.05 -14.50 -1.70
C ASP A 38 -9.02 -14.30 -2.83
N VAL A 39 -9.32 -14.78 -4.02
CA VAL A 39 -8.47 -14.60 -5.20
C VAL A 39 -8.41 -13.12 -5.60
N PHE A 40 -9.58 -12.46 -5.62
CA PHE A 40 -9.67 -11.05 -6.00
C PHE A 40 -8.95 -10.15 -4.99
N GLU A 41 -9.23 -10.33 -3.70
CA GLU A 41 -8.68 -9.50 -2.63
C GLU A 41 -7.16 -9.65 -2.49
N ARG A 42 -6.64 -10.80 -2.90
CA ARG A 42 -5.18 -11.01 -2.95
C ARG A 42 -4.54 -10.29 -4.14
N ALA A 43 -5.26 -10.12 -5.23
CA ALA A 43 -4.72 -9.59 -6.49
C ALA A 43 -4.87 -8.08 -6.64
N TYR A 44 -5.87 -7.48 -5.98
CA TYR A 44 -6.24 -6.09 -6.20
C TYR A 44 -6.34 -5.29 -4.92
N LEU A 45 -5.80 -4.08 -4.96
CA LEU A 45 -5.86 -3.10 -3.87
C LEU A 45 -6.94 -2.07 -4.21
N PRO A 46 -7.92 -1.82 -3.30
CA PRO A 46 -8.93 -0.81 -3.57
C PRO A 46 -8.35 0.60 -3.64
N LEU A 47 -8.78 1.37 -4.64
CA LEU A 47 -8.46 2.79 -4.76
C LEU A 47 -9.56 3.59 -4.05
N SER A 48 -9.24 4.18 -2.90
CA SER A 48 -10.17 5.08 -2.24
C SER A 48 -10.08 6.47 -2.86
N ILE A 49 -11.21 7.20 -2.83
CA ILE A 49 -11.24 8.57 -3.35
C ILE A 49 -10.42 9.47 -2.43
N ASN A 50 -9.52 10.26 -3.02
CA ASN A 50 -8.79 11.27 -2.28
C ASN A 50 -9.63 12.54 -2.20
N THR A 51 -10.29 12.75 -1.06
CA THR A 51 -11.21 13.87 -0.84
C THR A 51 -10.52 15.24 -0.79
N ARG A 52 -9.19 15.28 -0.72
CA ARG A 52 -8.42 16.52 -0.79
C ARG A 52 -8.29 17.06 -2.21
N LEU A 53 -8.57 16.20 -3.20
CA LEU A 53 -8.50 16.57 -4.60
C LEU A 53 -9.91 16.77 -5.16
N ASN A 54 -10.03 17.72 -6.05
CA ASN A 54 -11.30 18.03 -6.74
C ASN A 54 -11.26 17.42 -8.15
N THR A 55 -11.14 16.08 -8.21
CA THR A 55 -11.06 15.35 -9.47
C THR A 55 -11.52 13.90 -9.28
N ASP A 56 -11.97 13.27 -10.34
CA ASP A 56 -12.33 11.85 -10.39
C ASP A 56 -11.20 10.96 -10.93
N LYS A 57 -10.06 11.56 -11.27
CA LYS A 57 -8.91 10.81 -11.76
C LYS A 57 -8.34 9.90 -10.66
N PRO A 58 -7.87 8.70 -11.00
CA PRO A 58 -7.24 7.81 -10.02
C PRO A 58 -6.10 8.50 -9.26
N SER A 59 -6.07 8.32 -7.96
CA SER A 59 -5.05 8.92 -7.10
C SER A 59 -4.83 8.06 -5.86
N ILE A 60 -3.68 8.24 -5.21
CA ILE A 60 -3.40 7.61 -3.93
C ILE A 60 -3.93 8.52 -2.82
N SER A 61 -4.51 7.92 -1.79
CA SER A 61 -5.03 8.64 -0.62
C SER A 61 -4.24 8.25 0.63
N GLN A 62 -4.34 9.09 1.67
CA GLN A 62 -3.76 8.77 2.98
C GLN A 62 -4.32 7.46 3.53
N GLU A 63 -5.60 7.20 3.31
CA GLU A 63 -6.25 5.95 3.73
C GLU A 63 -5.57 4.73 3.13
N MET A 64 -5.25 4.76 1.84
CA MET A 64 -4.53 3.67 1.18
C MET A 64 -3.13 3.47 1.77
N VAL A 65 -2.43 4.56 2.05
CA VAL A 65 -1.09 4.50 2.67
C VAL A 65 -1.17 3.83 4.04
N ASP A 66 -2.14 4.22 4.85
CA ASP A 66 -2.32 3.65 6.18
C ASP A 66 -2.74 2.17 6.12
N ASP A 67 -3.64 1.83 5.20
CA ASP A 67 -4.20 0.48 5.09
C ASP A 67 -3.19 -0.55 4.57
N VAL A 68 -2.24 -0.15 3.75
CA VAL A 68 -1.28 -1.09 3.17
C VAL A 68 -0.22 -1.54 4.18
N ILE A 69 -0.07 -0.81 5.29
CA ILE A 69 0.84 -1.20 6.36
C ILE A 69 0.14 -2.22 7.25
N ALA A 70 0.60 -3.47 7.21
CA ALA A 70 -0.04 -4.55 7.94
C ALA A 70 0.31 -4.52 9.43
N HIS A 71 1.58 -4.35 9.77
CA HIS A 71 2.04 -4.23 11.16
C HIS A 71 3.41 -3.60 11.22
N THR A 72 3.79 -3.16 12.41
CA THR A 72 5.08 -2.53 12.69
C THR A 72 5.69 -3.10 13.96
N GLU A 73 7.00 -3.06 14.03
CA GLU A 73 7.79 -3.39 15.22
C GLU A 73 8.69 -2.20 15.54
N VAL A 74 8.75 -1.83 16.81
CA VAL A 74 9.58 -0.72 17.30
C VAL A 74 10.61 -1.26 18.25
N GLN A 75 11.84 -0.78 18.12
CA GLN A 75 12.96 -1.25 18.93
C GLN A 75 13.94 -0.09 19.17
N THR A 76 14.49 -0.05 20.39
CA THR A 76 15.59 0.85 20.71
C THR A 76 16.92 0.11 20.51
N LEU A 77 17.80 0.68 19.69
CA LEU A 77 19.16 0.21 19.53
C LEU A 77 20.11 1.14 20.31
N GLY A 78 20.91 0.55 21.19
CA GLY A 78 21.75 1.35 22.09
C GLY A 78 20.88 2.13 23.07
N ASP A 79 21.20 3.40 23.29
CA ASP A 79 20.53 4.24 24.29
C ASP A 79 19.85 5.48 23.71
N LYS A 80 19.90 5.69 22.40
CA LYS A 80 19.34 6.90 21.77
C LYS A 80 18.90 6.73 20.31
N THR A 81 18.73 5.50 19.83
CA THR A 81 18.32 5.22 18.45
C THR A 81 17.06 4.39 18.45
N THR A 82 16.04 4.86 17.73
CA THR A 82 14.82 4.12 17.48
C THR A 82 14.88 3.50 16.09
N VAL A 83 14.47 2.23 15.99
CA VAL A 83 14.33 1.53 14.71
C VAL A 83 12.91 1.03 14.60
N VAL A 84 12.28 1.27 13.45
CA VAL A 84 10.93 0.75 13.15
C VAL A 84 11.00 -0.08 11.88
N ARG A 85 10.48 -1.30 11.98
CA ARG A 85 10.27 -2.19 10.84
C ARG A 85 8.79 -2.23 10.54
N ALA A 86 8.42 -1.88 9.32
CA ALA A 86 7.03 -1.98 8.85
C ALA A 86 6.94 -3.10 7.82
N VAL A 87 5.92 -3.94 7.95
CA VAL A 87 5.62 -4.99 7.00
C VAL A 87 4.33 -4.61 6.28
N LEU A 88 4.42 -4.49 4.95
CA LEU A 88 3.27 -4.18 4.12
C LEU A 88 2.43 -5.45 3.88
N ARG A 89 1.19 -5.28 3.43
CA ARG A 89 0.26 -6.42 3.25
C ARG A 89 0.77 -7.47 2.27
N ASN A 90 1.58 -7.07 1.31
CA ASN A 90 2.19 -8.00 0.35
C ASN A 90 3.48 -8.65 0.88
N GLY A 91 3.87 -8.37 2.12
CA GLY A 91 5.10 -8.88 2.74
C GLY A 91 6.35 -8.05 2.50
N PHE A 92 6.24 -6.97 1.72
CA PHE A 92 7.38 -6.06 1.53
C PHE A 92 7.71 -5.34 2.83
N GLU A 93 9.00 -5.16 3.12
CA GLU A 93 9.44 -4.61 4.39
C GLU A 93 10.16 -3.29 4.20
N LEU A 94 9.88 -2.35 5.10
CA LEU A 94 10.56 -1.07 5.19
C LEU A 94 11.11 -0.90 6.59
N VAL A 95 12.35 -0.43 6.70
CA VAL A 95 13.00 -0.15 7.98
C VAL A 95 13.48 1.29 7.97
N GLU A 96 13.16 2.02 9.02
CA GLU A 96 13.63 3.37 9.24
C GLU A 96 14.19 3.53 10.65
N SER A 97 15.09 4.47 10.80
CA SER A 97 15.69 4.78 12.10
C SER A 97 15.72 6.27 12.36
N SER A 98 15.83 6.60 13.65
CA SER A 98 15.98 7.97 14.12
C SER A 98 16.85 7.95 15.36
N SER A 99 17.81 8.86 15.43
CA SER A 99 18.68 8.98 16.60
C SER A 99 18.63 10.40 17.14
N CYS A 100 18.73 10.55 18.46
CA CYS A 100 18.85 11.85 19.09
C CYS A 100 20.31 12.12 19.49
N VAL A 101 20.60 13.39 19.80
CA VAL A 101 21.96 13.82 20.16
C VAL A 101 22.33 13.33 21.56
N SER A 102 21.41 13.50 22.52
CA SER A 102 21.63 13.15 23.93
C SER A 102 20.68 12.06 24.37
N LYS A 103 21.21 11.05 25.07
CA LYS A 103 20.38 9.97 25.61
C LYS A 103 19.33 10.47 26.63
N GLU A 104 19.61 11.57 27.32
CA GLU A 104 18.70 12.18 28.27
C GLU A 104 17.44 12.75 27.59
N ASN A 105 17.53 13.08 26.31
CA ASN A 105 16.41 13.59 25.51
C ASN A 105 15.74 12.47 24.70
N TYR A 106 16.20 11.22 24.84
CA TYR A 106 15.67 10.13 24.06
C TYR A 106 14.24 9.76 24.48
N SER A 107 13.38 9.60 23.48
CA SER A 107 12.03 9.06 23.61
C SER A 107 11.77 8.08 22.49
N GLU A 108 11.54 6.82 22.82
CA GLU A 108 11.20 5.79 21.83
C GLU A 108 9.92 6.15 21.10
N GLU A 109 8.93 6.69 21.80
CA GLU A 109 7.67 7.13 21.21
C GLU A 109 7.87 8.20 20.14
N LEU A 110 8.64 9.25 20.46
CA LEU A 110 8.93 10.32 19.50
C LEU A 110 9.77 9.81 18.34
N GLY A 111 10.76 8.96 18.63
CA GLY A 111 11.58 8.31 17.59
C GLY A 111 10.74 7.46 16.66
N ALA A 112 9.79 6.70 17.20
CA ALA A 112 8.87 5.89 16.41
C ALA A 112 7.97 6.74 15.51
N GLN A 113 7.48 7.89 16.00
CA GLN A 113 6.68 8.82 15.19
C GLN A 113 7.48 9.36 13.99
N ILE A 114 8.74 9.71 14.22
CA ILE A 114 9.63 10.18 13.15
C ILE A 114 9.86 9.06 12.13
N CYS A 115 10.14 7.85 12.58
CA CYS A 115 10.32 6.69 11.70
C CYS A 115 9.05 6.38 10.90
N MET A 116 7.88 6.42 11.53
CA MET A 116 6.61 6.16 10.85
C MET A 116 6.31 7.19 9.77
N LYS A 117 6.66 8.45 10.00
CA LYS A 117 6.51 9.47 8.94
C LYS A 117 7.38 9.14 7.73
N LYS A 118 8.63 8.75 7.96
CA LYS A 118 9.55 8.33 6.89
C LYS A 118 9.03 7.10 6.15
N ILE A 119 8.49 6.12 6.88
CA ILE A 119 7.91 4.91 6.31
C ILE A 119 6.72 5.26 5.43
N LYS A 120 5.80 6.09 5.92
CA LYS A 120 4.62 6.51 5.15
C LYS A 120 5.00 7.30 3.91
N ASP A 121 6.02 8.14 3.96
CA ASP A 121 6.54 8.85 2.79
C ASP A 121 7.01 7.85 1.72
N LYS A 122 7.70 6.78 2.12
CA LYS A 122 8.10 5.72 1.19
C LYS A 122 6.91 4.94 0.64
N VAL A 123 5.90 4.69 1.45
CA VAL A 123 4.67 4.01 1.00
C VAL A 123 3.95 4.87 -0.04
N TRP A 124 3.84 6.19 0.18
CA TRP A 124 3.33 7.12 -0.82
C TRP A 124 4.05 6.95 -2.16
N PHE A 125 5.35 6.91 -2.11
CA PHE A 125 6.22 6.75 -3.29
C PHE A 125 5.96 5.42 -4.00
N LEU A 126 5.91 4.33 -3.24
CA LEU A 126 5.68 2.99 -3.79
C LEU A 126 4.29 2.87 -4.43
N LEU A 127 3.25 3.35 -3.75
CA LEU A 127 1.88 3.31 -4.28
C LEU A 127 1.73 4.22 -5.49
N GLY A 128 2.39 5.37 -5.50
CA GLY A 128 2.42 6.26 -6.66
C GLY A 128 3.00 5.59 -7.88
N PHE A 129 4.12 4.90 -7.73
CA PHE A 129 4.72 4.14 -8.81
C PHE A 129 3.82 3.01 -9.30
N LEU A 130 3.20 2.29 -8.36
CA LEU A 130 2.25 1.23 -8.69
C LEU A 130 1.07 1.77 -9.52
N LEU A 131 0.48 2.88 -9.08
CA LEU A 131 -0.63 3.50 -9.78
C LEU A 131 -0.21 4.02 -11.16
N GLN A 132 0.95 4.65 -11.26
CA GLN A 132 1.49 5.11 -12.54
C GLN A 132 1.58 3.96 -13.54
N THR A 133 2.12 2.82 -13.09
CA THR A 133 2.24 1.63 -13.93
C THR A 133 0.88 1.08 -14.35
N ALA A 134 -0.08 1.06 -13.41
CA ALA A 134 -1.42 0.54 -13.70
C ALA A 134 -2.19 1.40 -14.70
N VAL A 135 -1.99 2.73 -14.67
CA VAL A 135 -2.69 3.68 -15.56
C VAL A 135 -2.01 3.75 -16.94
N HIS A 136 -0.68 3.81 -16.96
CA HIS A 136 0.07 4.14 -18.18
C HIS A 136 0.90 2.98 -18.76
N GLY A 137 0.95 1.84 -18.05
CA GLY A 137 1.79 0.72 -18.45
C GLY A 137 3.24 0.90 -18.03
N VAL A 138 4.08 -0.06 -18.40
CA VAL A 138 5.50 -0.09 -17.99
C VAL A 138 6.40 0.74 -18.91
N LYS A 139 5.89 1.16 -20.06
CA LYS A 139 6.58 2.09 -20.97
C LYS A 139 5.57 2.75 -21.88
N GLU A 140 5.87 3.96 -22.28
CA GLU A 140 5.09 4.70 -23.27
C GLU A 140 5.34 4.22 -24.69
#